data_84741b94787896b3fc2385d104a3708e
#
_entry.id   84741b94787896b3fc2385d104a3708e
#
_cell.length_a   1.000
_cell.length_b   1.000
_cell.length_c   1.000
_cell.angle_alpha   90.00
_cell.angle_beta   90.00
_cell.angle_gamma   90.00
#
_symmetry.space_group_name_H-M   'P 1'
#
loop_
_entity.id
_entity.type
_entity.pdbx_description
1 polymer ?
#
loop_
_entity_poly.entity_id
_entity_poly.type
_entity_poly.pdbx_seq_one_letter_code
_entity_poly.pdbx_strand_id
1 'polypeptide(L)'
;FDEEVHNIKRSFNISLAKAIRSAGLDHLKYEAMCEYASLDEEALEEMRSAGYYKIRFGIETGSDKVAEKMTLGKKHDLDKLRSMVKFGKSLGMLIYGTISIGGLGSSREEDQKTVDLVYEMASKGWLDEIQVSINTPQPGTDFYNSCVEKSLLSPATNWEGFDGNGQVVVHYPHYPAEEIQSSFKKALSAFDLGKEKSQSGTFSENAKSSFNLIPEGARVLVLRSVRNWMVRLILENLNNNVDLLGQDVSAKDLEGLAGLNQIHSYGSGFFSAESISTDLIEKLRNEQYDFILVPVANNHLQGFQNV
;
A
#
# COMPACT_ATOMS: atom_id res chain seq x y z
N PHE A 1 3.98 -16.66 -7.23
CA PHE A 1 3.07 -16.86 -8.37
C PHE A 1 2.66 -15.50 -8.93
N ASP A 2 2.75 -15.33 -10.23
CA ASP A 2 2.58 -14.04 -10.92
C ASP A 2 1.43 -14.09 -11.96
N GLU A 3 0.41 -14.87 -11.68
CA GLU A 3 -0.84 -14.89 -12.44
C GLU A 3 -1.84 -13.86 -11.90
N GLU A 4 -2.78 -13.43 -12.76
CA GLU A 4 -3.81 -12.45 -12.39
C GLU A 4 -4.72 -12.96 -11.25
N VAL A 5 -5.08 -14.24 -11.26
CA VAL A 5 -5.89 -14.89 -10.20
C VAL A 5 -5.44 -16.33 -10.02
N HIS A 6 -4.86 -16.61 -8.84
CA HIS A 6 -4.33 -17.93 -8.50
C HIS A 6 -5.41 -18.97 -8.21
N ASN A 7 -6.50 -18.57 -7.60
CA ASN A 7 -7.55 -19.45 -7.08
C ASN A 7 -8.81 -19.52 -7.94
N ILE A 8 -8.69 -19.43 -9.26
CA ILE A 8 -9.84 -19.49 -10.19
C ILE A 8 -10.71 -20.74 -9.94
N LYS A 9 -10.07 -21.87 -9.63
CA LYS A 9 -10.76 -23.12 -9.26
C LYS A 9 -10.29 -23.58 -7.89
N ARG A 10 -11.22 -23.63 -6.92
CA ARG A 10 -10.95 -24.09 -5.56
C ARG A 10 -10.23 -25.45 -5.51
N SER A 11 -10.72 -26.43 -6.27
CA SER A 11 -10.11 -27.77 -6.31
C SER A 11 -8.67 -27.77 -6.81
N PHE A 12 -8.37 -26.95 -7.81
CA PHE A 12 -7.00 -26.80 -8.31
C PHE A 12 -6.09 -26.20 -7.25
N ASN A 13 -6.53 -25.13 -6.57
CA ASN A 13 -5.76 -24.48 -5.53
C ASN A 13 -5.39 -25.42 -4.39
N ILE A 14 -6.38 -26.19 -3.89
CA ILE A 14 -6.14 -27.20 -2.84
C ILE A 14 -5.20 -28.32 -3.35
N SER A 15 -5.40 -28.80 -4.58
CA SER A 15 -4.56 -29.84 -5.16
C SER A 15 -3.11 -29.37 -5.34
N LEU A 16 -2.91 -28.13 -5.77
CA LEU A 16 -1.58 -27.53 -5.88
C LEU A 16 -0.90 -27.41 -4.51
N ALA A 17 -1.60 -26.92 -3.50
CA ALA A 17 -1.08 -26.82 -2.13
C ALA A 17 -0.64 -28.20 -1.59
N LYS A 18 -1.46 -29.24 -1.83
CA LYS A 18 -1.10 -30.63 -1.46
C LYS A 18 0.10 -31.15 -2.24
N ALA A 19 0.21 -30.83 -3.53
CA ALA A 19 1.34 -31.23 -4.36
C ALA A 19 2.65 -30.56 -3.92
N ILE A 20 2.60 -29.27 -3.57
CA ILE A 20 3.76 -28.54 -3.01
C ILE A 20 4.28 -29.24 -1.75
N ARG A 21 3.39 -29.58 -0.80
CA ARG A 21 3.75 -30.31 0.41
C ARG A 21 4.32 -31.69 0.12
N SER A 22 3.67 -32.44 -0.77
CA SER A 22 4.13 -33.79 -1.14
C SER A 22 5.51 -33.78 -1.81
N ALA A 23 5.87 -32.69 -2.46
CA ALA A 23 7.19 -32.48 -3.06
C ALA A 23 8.23 -31.96 -2.05
N GLY A 24 7.87 -31.70 -0.79
CA GLY A 24 8.76 -31.14 0.23
C GLY A 24 9.15 -29.69 -0.02
N LEU A 25 8.33 -28.94 -0.78
CA LEU A 25 8.58 -27.54 -1.16
C LEU A 25 7.86 -26.53 -0.24
N ASP A 26 7.18 -26.98 0.80
CA ASP A 26 6.43 -26.17 1.77
C ASP A 26 7.34 -25.30 2.66
N HIS A 27 8.65 -25.54 2.67
CA HIS A 27 9.65 -24.70 3.31
C HIS A 27 9.91 -23.38 2.55
N LEU A 28 9.50 -23.28 1.29
CA LEU A 28 9.60 -22.07 0.50
C LEU A 28 8.44 -21.10 0.86
N LYS A 29 8.65 -19.81 0.55
CA LYS A 29 7.66 -18.78 0.80
C LYS A 29 6.94 -18.41 -0.49
N TYR A 30 5.62 -18.56 -0.50
CA TYR A 30 4.78 -18.25 -1.64
C TYR A 30 3.87 -17.06 -1.37
N GLU A 31 3.67 -16.23 -2.39
CA GLU A 31 2.59 -15.25 -2.44
C GLU A 31 1.79 -15.43 -3.72
N ALA A 32 0.51 -15.07 -3.68
CA ALA A 32 -0.38 -15.18 -4.83
C ALA A 32 -1.47 -14.11 -4.81
N MET A 33 -1.89 -13.65 -5.99
CA MET A 33 -3.08 -12.85 -6.18
C MET A 33 -4.30 -13.76 -6.14
N CYS A 34 -5.25 -13.46 -5.28
CA CYS A 34 -6.44 -14.27 -5.07
C CYS A 34 -7.72 -13.44 -5.14
N GLU A 35 -8.77 -14.07 -5.62
CA GLU A 35 -10.13 -13.58 -5.54
C GLU A 35 -10.77 -14.10 -4.24
N TYR A 36 -11.11 -13.20 -3.32
CA TYR A 36 -11.65 -13.57 -2.01
C TYR A 36 -13.00 -14.28 -2.08
N ALA A 37 -13.82 -13.99 -3.11
CA ALA A 37 -15.13 -14.61 -3.29
C ALA A 37 -15.04 -16.13 -3.54
N SER A 38 -13.95 -16.58 -4.15
CA SER A 38 -13.69 -17.99 -4.49
C SER A 38 -12.88 -18.75 -3.42
N LEU A 39 -12.52 -18.09 -2.32
CA LEU A 39 -11.82 -18.71 -1.18
C LEU A 39 -12.77 -19.16 -0.10
N ASP A 40 -12.32 -20.16 0.65
CA ASP A 40 -12.88 -20.56 1.94
C ASP A 40 -11.76 -20.87 2.94
N GLU A 41 -12.14 -21.17 4.17
CA GLU A 41 -11.21 -21.43 5.27
C GLU A 41 -10.30 -22.64 4.96
N GLU A 42 -10.85 -23.74 4.42
CA GLU A 42 -10.05 -24.92 4.05
C GLU A 42 -8.99 -24.59 2.99
N ALA A 43 -9.35 -23.78 1.97
CA ALA A 43 -8.40 -23.41 0.94
C ALA A 43 -7.26 -22.55 1.51
N LEU A 44 -7.57 -21.62 2.42
CA LEU A 44 -6.55 -20.79 3.09
C LEU A 44 -5.66 -21.63 4.03
N GLU A 45 -6.20 -22.60 4.77
CA GLU A 45 -5.42 -23.53 5.60
C GLU A 45 -4.47 -24.37 4.76
N GLU A 46 -4.95 -24.94 3.65
CA GLU A 46 -4.12 -25.73 2.74
C GLU A 46 -3.02 -24.89 2.12
N MET A 47 -3.33 -23.67 1.67
CA MET A 47 -2.32 -22.73 1.16
C MET A 47 -1.29 -22.39 2.23
N ARG A 48 -1.74 -22.03 3.46
CA ARG A 48 -0.82 -21.71 4.56
C ARG A 48 0.11 -22.87 4.89
N SER A 49 -0.43 -24.09 4.94
CA SER A 49 0.33 -25.32 5.17
C SER A 49 1.35 -25.63 4.06
N ALA A 50 1.11 -25.13 2.85
CA ALA A 50 1.99 -25.29 1.70
C ALA A 50 3.07 -24.19 1.59
N GLY A 51 3.16 -23.26 2.58
CA GLY A 51 4.18 -22.21 2.60
C GLY A 51 3.70 -20.84 2.07
N TYR A 52 2.41 -20.68 1.75
CA TYR A 52 1.90 -19.36 1.37
C TYR A 52 1.91 -18.45 2.61
N TYR A 53 2.72 -17.41 2.55
CA TYR A 53 2.88 -16.46 3.65
C TYR A 53 2.15 -15.15 3.42
N LYS A 54 1.82 -14.83 2.16
CA LYS A 54 1.15 -13.60 1.76
C LYS A 54 0.08 -13.87 0.70
N ILE A 55 -1.10 -13.27 0.89
CA ILE A 55 -2.19 -13.26 -0.08
C ILE A 55 -2.46 -11.83 -0.51
N ARG A 56 -2.57 -11.63 -1.80
CA ARG A 56 -3.01 -10.37 -2.41
C ARG A 56 -4.48 -10.49 -2.79
N PHE A 57 -5.30 -9.55 -2.36
CA PHE A 57 -6.72 -9.48 -2.71
C PHE A 57 -7.03 -8.30 -3.60
N GLY A 58 -7.69 -8.54 -4.73
CA GLY A 58 -8.39 -7.51 -5.49
C GLY A 58 -9.64 -7.07 -4.72
N ILE A 59 -9.52 -6.03 -3.91
CA ILE A 59 -10.64 -5.46 -3.15
C ILE A 59 -11.45 -4.52 -4.05
N GLU A 60 -10.76 -3.82 -4.93
CA GLU A 60 -11.21 -2.87 -5.92
C GLU A 60 -11.92 -1.66 -5.30
N THR A 61 -13.11 -1.84 -4.74
CA THR A 61 -13.93 -0.74 -4.22
C THR A 61 -14.70 -1.13 -2.96
N GLY A 62 -15.02 -0.17 -2.12
CA GLY A 62 -15.94 -0.31 -0.99
C GLY A 62 -17.40 0.04 -1.35
N SER A 63 -17.68 0.37 -2.62
CA SER A 63 -18.99 0.80 -3.08
C SER A 63 -19.67 -0.25 -3.94
N ASP A 64 -20.85 -0.71 -3.52
CA ASP A 64 -21.68 -1.64 -4.31
C ASP A 64 -22.08 -1.02 -5.66
N LYS A 65 -22.34 0.28 -5.71
CA LYS A 65 -22.69 0.99 -6.94
C LYS A 65 -21.54 1.02 -7.94
N VAL A 66 -20.31 1.26 -7.47
CA VAL A 66 -19.12 1.24 -8.32
C VAL A 66 -18.84 -0.19 -8.76
N ALA A 67 -18.94 -1.17 -7.86
CA ALA A 67 -18.78 -2.59 -8.16
C ALA A 67 -19.76 -3.09 -9.24
N GLU A 68 -21.03 -2.65 -9.17
CA GLU A 68 -22.03 -2.95 -10.21
C GLU A 68 -21.63 -2.35 -11.56
N LYS A 69 -21.19 -1.09 -11.59
CA LYS A 69 -20.79 -0.40 -12.83
C LYS A 69 -19.49 -0.94 -13.42
N MET A 70 -18.59 -1.41 -12.57
CA MET A 70 -17.36 -2.09 -12.98
C MET A 70 -17.60 -3.58 -13.32
N THR A 71 -18.83 -4.04 -13.28
CA THR A 71 -19.23 -5.43 -13.56
C THR A 71 -18.52 -6.48 -12.69
N LEU A 72 -18.18 -6.13 -11.45
CA LEU A 72 -17.55 -7.06 -10.49
C LEU A 72 -18.54 -8.18 -10.07
N GLY A 73 -19.84 -7.94 -10.17
CA GLY A 73 -20.89 -8.93 -9.99
C GLY A 73 -20.86 -9.59 -8.62
N LYS A 74 -21.06 -10.91 -8.58
CA LYS A 74 -21.05 -11.72 -7.33
C LYS A 74 -19.68 -11.80 -6.66
N LYS A 75 -18.64 -11.29 -7.30
CA LYS A 75 -17.29 -11.20 -6.75
C LYS A 75 -17.13 -10.10 -5.73
N HIS A 76 -18.05 -9.13 -5.71
CA HIS A 76 -18.07 -8.05 -4.74
C HIS A 76 -18.98 -8.41 -3.55
N ASP A 77 -18.36 -8.98 -2.52
CA ASP A 77 -19.00 -9.34 -1.25
C ASP A 77 -18.06 -8.92 -0.12
N LEU A 78 -18.32 -7.74 0.45
CA LEU A 78 -17.47 -7.16 1.49
C LEU A 78 -17.51 -7.92 2.81
N ASP A 79 -18.59 -8.65 3.12
CA ASP A 79 -18.66 -9.48 4.33
C ASP A 79 -17.81 -10.74 4.15
N LYS A 80 -17.86 -11.33 2.97
CA LYS A 80 -16.94 -12.42 2.59
C LYS A 80 -15.49 -11.97 2.62
N LEU A 81 -15.18 -10.77 2.07
CA LEU A 81 -13.85 -10.19 2.14
C LEU A 81 -13.37 -10.09 3.60
N ARG A 82 -14.17 -9.46 4.47
CA ARG A 82 -13.82 -9.31 5.89
C ARG A 82 -13.57 -10.66 6.57
N SER A 83 -14.41 -11.66 6.29
CA SER A 83 -14.26 -13.02 6.83
C SER A 83 -12.93 -13.64 6.38
N MET A 84 -12.64 -13.64 5.08
CA MET A 84 -11.44 -14.27 4.53
C MET A 84 -10.15 -13.58 4.99
N VAL A 85 -10.16 -12.25 5.04
CA VAL A 85 -9.02 -11.47 5.54
C VAL A 85 -8.77 -11.77 7.02
N LYS A 86 -9.82 -11.73 7.85
CA LYS A 86 -9.72 -12.06 9.28
C LYS A 86 -9.19 -13.48 9.51
N PHE A 87 -9.69 -14.43 8.73
CA PHE A 87 -9.25 -15.83 8.83
C PHE A 87 -7.78 -15.98 8.37
N GLY A 88 -7.39 -15.38 7.23
CA GLY A 88 -5.99 -15.38 6.78
C GLY A 88 -5.04 -14.78 7.81
N LYS A 89 -5.46 -13.69 8.49
CA LYS A 89 -4.68 -13.09 9.60
C LYS A 89 -4.55 -14.07 10.80
N SER A 90 -5.58 -14.83 11.12
CA SER A 90 -5.51 -15.82 12.21
C SER A 90 -4.55 -16.97 11.91
N LEU A 91 -4.30 -17.27 10.63
CA LEU A 91 -3.28 -18.21 10.17
C LEU A 91 -1.86 -17.61 10.12
N GLY A 92 -1.69 -16.34 10.49
CA GLY A 92 -0.40 -15.62 10.42
C GLY A 92 0.02 -15.23 9.02
N MET A 93 -0.92 -15.11 8.07
CA MET A 93 -0.63 -14.65 6.71
C MET A 93 -0.60 -13.12 6.66
N LEU A 94 0.24 -12.59 5.78
CA LEU A 94 0.21 -11.18 5.39
C LEU A 94 -0.88 -10.96 4.32
N ILE A 95 -1.60 -9.86 4.46
CA ILE A 95 -2.68 -9.49 3.53
C ILE A 95 -2.32 -8.20 2.81
N TYR A 96 -2.29 -8.29 1.49
CA TYR A 96 -2.08 -7.16 0.58
C TYR A 96 -3.40 -6.85 -0.13
N GLY A 97 -3.85 -5.60 -0.08
CA GLY A 97 -5.07 -5.16 -0.77
C GLY A 97 -4.76 -4.30 -1.98
N THR A 98 -5.40 -4.57 -3.12
CA THR A 98 -5.41 -3.66 -4.27
C THR A 98 -6.74 -2.92 -4.32
N ILE A 99 -6.67 -1.61 -4.48
CA ILE A 99 -7.79 -0.67 -4.41
C ILE A 99 -7.80 0.21 -5.65
N SER A 100 -8.98 0.42 -6.21
CA SER A 100 -9.22 1.30 -7.35
C SER A 100 -10.06 2.50 -6.93
N ILE A 101 -9.65 3.70 -7.32
CA ILE A 101 -10.36 4.96 -7.13
C ILE A 101 -10.72 5.56 -8.50
N GLY A 102 -11.84 6.24 -8.61
CA GLY A 102 -12.25 6.91 -9.85
C GLY A 102 -12.73 5.97 -10.95
N GLY A 103 -13.24 4.80 -10.59
CA GLY A 103 -13.82 3.84 -11.54
C GLY A 103 -15.15 4.29 -12.13
N LEU A 104 -15.67 3.49 -13.05
CA LEU A 104 -16.98 3.76 -13.65
C LEU A 104 -18.06 3.77 -12.56
N GLY A 105 -18.83 4.86 -12.50
CA GLY A 105 -19.87 5.06 -11.48
C GLY A 105 -19.37 5.70 -10.19
N SER A 106 -18.07 6.01 -10.08
CA SER A 106 -17.50 6.72 -8.93
C SER A 106 -18.06 8.14 -8.78
N SER A 107 -18.07 8.59 -7.57
CA SER A 107 -18.27 9.96 -7.12
C SER A 107 -17.47 10.16 -5.83
N ARG A 108 -17.42 11.38 -5.31
CA ARG A 108 -16.76 11.63 -4.02
C ARG A 108 -17.33 10.75 -2.90
N GLU A 109 -18.65 10.58 -2.86
CA GLU A 109 -19.34 9.79 -1.83
C GLU A 109 -19.08 8.29 -1.99
N GLU A 110 -19.03 7.81 -3.24
CA GLU A 110 -18.78 6.39 -3.50
C GLU A 110 -17.33 6.00 -3.22
N ASP A 111 -16.38 6.83 -3.63
CA ASP A 111 -14.96 6.57 -3.33
C ASP A 111 -14.66 6.77 -1.83
N GLN A 112 -15.43 7.61 -1.10
CA GLN A 112 -15.32 7.72 0.35
C GLN A 112 -15.62 6.38 1.05
N LYS A 113 -16.57 5.59 0.55
CA LYS A 113 -16.83 4.23 1.09
C LYS A 113 -15.60 3.31 0.97
N THR A 114 -14.86 3.47 -0.11
CA THR A 114 -13.60 2.74 -0.31
C THR A 114 -12.52 3.21 0.67
N VAL A 115 -12.41 4.51 0.89
CA VAL A 115 -11.51 5.11 1.91
C VAL A 115 -11.86 4.59 3.30
N ASP A 116 -13.15 4.56 3.65
CA ASP A 116 -13.63 4.09 4.96
C ASP A 116 -13.35 2.59 5.15
N LEU A 117 -13.52 1.77 4.11
CA LEU A 117 -13.18 0.34 4.14
C LEU A 117 -11.68 0.13 4.37
N VAL A 118 -10.82 0.88 3.67
CA VAL A 118 -9.36 0.83 3.85
C VAL A 118 -8.99 1.16 5.29
N TYR A 119 -9.54 2.25 5.84
CA TYR A 119 -9.31 2.63 7.23
C TYR A 119 -9.79 1.55 8.21
N GLU A 120 -11.00 1.01 7.99
CA GLU A 120 -11.54 -0.08 8.82
C GLU A 120 -10.57 -1.26 8.86
N MET A 121 -10.19 -1.77 7.70
CA MET A 121 -9.36 -2.97 7.61
C MET A 121 -7.94 -2.74 8.15
N ALA A 122 -7.34 -1.58 7.87
CA ALA A 122 -6.03 -1.23 8.40
C ALA A 122 -6.05 -1.04 9.91
N SER A 123 -7.08 -0.34 10.45
CA SER A 123 -7.20 -0.08 11.90
C SER A 123 -7.47 -1.33 12.75
N LYS A 124 -8.00 -2.38 12.13
CA LYS A 124 -8.18 -3.70 12.75
C LYS A 124 -6.95 -4.61 12.58
N GLY A 125 -5.88 -4.14 11.93
CA GLY A 125 -4.69 -4.93 11.62
C GLY A 125 -4.92 -6.02 10.57
N TRP A 126 -5.98 -5.89 9.77
CA TRP A 126 -6.34 -6.88 8.76
C TRP A 126 -5.61 -6.69 7.42
N LEU A 127 -5.19 -5.46 7.10
CA LEU A 127 -4.32 -5.16 5.96
C LEU A 127 -2.89 -4.90 6.43
N ASP A 128 -1.93 -5.54 5.81
CA ASP A 128 -0.50 -5.32 6.05
C ASP A 128 0.10 -4.38 5.02
N GLU A 129 -0.34 -4.50 3.78
CA GLU A 129 0.13 -3.71 2.64
C GLU A 129 -1.05 -3.28 1.78
N ILE A 130 -0.89 -2.20 1.01
CA ILE A 130 -1.90 -1.71 0.10
C ILE A 130 -1.27 -1.13 -1.16
N GLN A 131 -1.94 -1.35 -2.28
CA GLN A 131 -1.76 -0.57 -3.50
C GLN A 131 -3.07 0.16 -3.79
N VAL A 132 -2.99 1.45 -3.97
CA VAL A 132 -4.10 2.26 -4.48
C VAL A 132 -3.75 2.69 -5.90
N SER A 133 -4.67 2.52 -6.82
CA SER A 133 -4.53 2.97 -8.21
C SER A 133 -5.72 3.83 -8.61
N ILE A 134 -5.50 4.79 -9.47
CA ILE A 134 -6.58 5.47 -10.17
C ILE A 134 -7.03 4.56 -11.30
N ASN A 135 -8.32 4.25 -11.34
CA ASN A 135 -8.87 3.35 -12.34
C ASN A 135 -8.71 3.96 -13.73
N THR A 136 -7.90 3.31 -14.54
CA THR A 136 -7.48 3.81 -15.85
C THR A 136 -8.10 2.95 -16.94
N PRO A 137 -8.84 3.54 -17.91
CA PRO A 137 -9.47 2.81 -18.99
C PRO A 137 -8.40 2.31 -19.98
N GLN A 138 -8.02 1.05 -19.88
CA GLN A 138 -7.02 0.44 -20.77
C GLN A 138 -7.59 0.20 -22.16
N PRO A 139 -6.88 0.53 -23.24
CA PRO A 139 -7.31 0.26 -24.60
C PRO A 139 -7.73 -1.19 -24.81
N GLY A 140 -8.86 -1.40 -25.50
CA GLY A 140 -9.43 -2.72 -25.75
C GLY A 140 -10.38 -3.23 -24.67
N THR A 141 -10.56 -2.50 -23.56
CA THR A 141 -11.56 -2.82 -22.54
C THR A 141 -12.89 -2.11 -22.79
N ASP A 142 -13.98 -2.67 -22.25
CA ASP A 142 -15.31 -2.03 -22.30
C ASP A 142 -15.32 -0.66 -21.62
N PHE A 143 -14.50 -0.50 -20.56
CA PHE A 143 -14.34 0.77 -19.90
C PHE A 143 -13.73 1.82 -20.83
N TYR A 144 -12.68 1.46 -21.57
CA TYR A 144 -12.07 2.36 -22.56
C TYR A 144 -13.07 2.73 -23.66
N ASN A 145 -13.76 1.75 -24.24
CA ASN A 145 -14.76 1.98 -25.27
C ASN A 145 -15.88 2.92 -24.77
N SER A 146 -16.36 2.69 -23.55
CA SER A 146 -17.37 3.57 -22.91
C SER A 146 -16.84 4.99 -22.69
N CYS A 147 -15.57 5.16 -22.33
CA CYS A 147 -14.97 6.48 -22.17
C CYS A 147 -14.84 7.22 -23.51
N VAL A 148 -14.48 6.51 -24.58
CA VAL A 148 -14.42 7.08 -25.94
C VAL A 148 -15.81 7.50 -26.41
N GLU A 149 -16.79 6.62 -26.34
CA GLU A 149 -18.19 6.91 -26.75
C GLU A 149 -18.79 8.12 -26.05
N LYS A 150 -18.50 8.27 -24.76
CA LYS A 150 -19.04 9.34 -23.91
C LYS A 150 -18.13 10.57 -23.86
N SER A 151 -17.05 10.59 -24.63
CA SER A 151 -16.05 11.69 -24.62
C SER A 151 -15.52 12.01 -23.20
N LEU A 152 -15.24 10.97 -22.42
CA LEU A 152 -14.77 11.10 -21.04
C LEU A 152 -13.23 11.04 -20.93
N LEU A 153 -12.50 10.75 -22.00
CA LEU A 153 -11.03 10.79 -21.96
C LEU A 153 -10.54 12.25 -21.93
N SER A 154 -9.58 12.52 -21.07
CA SER A 154 -8.96 13.85 -20.99
C SER A 154 -8.20 14.16 -22.29
N PRO A 155 -8.41 15.30 -22.93
CA PRO A 155 -7.72 15.68 -24.17
C PRO A 155 -6.20 15.84 -24.01
N ALA A 156 -5.73 16.11 -22.79
CA ALA A 156 -4.31 16.30 -22.48
C ALA A 156 -3.59 14.98 -22.12
N THR A 157 -4.30 13.84 -22.20
CA THR A 157 -3.73 12.58 -21.77
C THR A 157 -2.80 11.99 -22.83
N ASN A 158 -1.55 11.75 -22.45
CA ASN A 158 -0.61 10.92 -23.21
C ASN A 158 -0.63 9.48 -22.69
N TRP A 159 0.01 8.54 -23.40
CA TRP A 159 0.04 7.14 -23.00
C TRP A 159 0.76 6.88 -21.67
N GLU A 160 1.69 7.73 -21.27
CA GLU A 160 2.39 7.65 -20.00
C GLU A 160 1.45 7.82 -18.80
N GLY A 161 0.32 8.55 -18.99
CA GLY A 161 -0.70 8.73 -17.96
C GLY A 161 -1.60 7.52 -17.72
N PHE A 162 -1.47 6.45 -18.52
CA PHE A 162 -2.29 5.23 -18.38
C PHE A 162 -1.72 4.21 -17.39
N ASP A 163 -0.76 4.58 -16.56
CA ASP A 163 -0.12 3.70 -15.58
C ASP A 163 -0.91 3.50 -14.27
N GLY A 164 -1.96 4.31 -14.04
CA GLY A 164 -2.78 4.24 -12.81
C GLY A 164 -2.12 4.81 -11.55
N ASN A 165 -0.90 5.36 -11.66
CA ASN A 165 -0.09 5.81 -10.51
C ASN A 165 -0.31 7.28 -10.11
N GLY A 166 -1.52 7.79 -10.26
CA GLY A 166 -1.87 9.11 -9.75
C GLY A 166 -2.24 10.14 -10.82
N GLN A 167 -2.06 9.84 -12.12
CA GLN A 167 -2.61 10.67 -13.19
C GLN A 167 -4.06 10.25 -13.48
N VAL A 168 -4.96 11.23 -13.51
CA VAL A 168 -6.36 11.02 -13.89
C VAL A 168 -6.50 11.24 -15.39
N VAL A 169 -6.85 10.19 -16.10
CA VAL A 169 -7.05 10.22 -17.57
C VAL A 169 -8.52 10.29 -17.98
N VAL A 170 -9.43 10.20 -17.00
CA VAL A 170 -10.88 10.26 -17.23
C VAL A 170 -11.42 11.56 -16.66
N HIS A 171 -12.30 12.22 -17.44
CA HIS A 171 -12.99 13.41 -17.02
C HIS A 171 -14.48 13.11 -16.83
N TYR A 172 -14.91 12.99 -15.57
CA TYR A 172 -16.34 12.90 -15.24
C TYR A 172 -16.89 14.30 -14.93
N PRO A 173 -17.99 14.75 -15.58
CA PRO A 173 -18.57 16.08 -15.32
C PRO A 173 -18.98 16.30 -13.85
N HIS A 174 -19.34 15.24 -13.15
CA HIS A 174 -19.78 15.25 -11.75
C HIS A 174 -18.67 14.91 -10.75
N TYR A 175 -17.48 14.51 -11.21
CA TYR A 175 -16.37 14.09 -10.38
C TYR A 175 -15.04 14.48 -11.04
N PRO A 176 -14.61 15.74 -10.85
CA PRO A 176 -13.40 16.28 -11.47
C PRO A 176 -12.12 15.55 -11.10
N ALA A 177 -11.09 15.67 -11.94
CA ALA A 177 -9.80 15.00 -11.77
C ALA A 177 -9.15 15.31 -10.41
N GLU A 178 -9.25 16.55 -9.95
CA GLU A 178 -8.69 16.99 -8.67
C GLU A 178 -9.35 16.27 -7.48
N GLU A 179 -10.65 15.99 -7.59
CA GLU A 179 -11.39 15.26 -6.57
C GLU A 179 -11.03 13.78 -6.57
N ILE A 180 -10.85 13.17 -7.75
CA ILE A 180 -10.34 11.78 -7.88
C ILE A 180 -8.95 11.68 -7.25
N GLN A 181 -8.04 12.61 -7.57
CA GLN A 181 -6.72 12.67 -6.94
C GLN A 181 -6.79 12.86 -5.42
N SER A 182 -7.73 13.68 -4.95
CA SER A 182 -7.97 13.86 -3.52
C SER A 182 -8.41 12.56 -2.86
N SER A 183 -9.33 11.82 -3.46
CA SER A 183 -9.80 10.51 -2.95
C SER A 183 -8.69 9.45 -2.98
N PHE A 184 -7.87 9.43 -4.01
CA PHE A 184 -6.68 8.59 -4.08
C PHE A 184 -5.73 8.86 -2.90
N LYS A 185 -5.40 10.13 -2.64
CA LYS A 185 -4.56 10.52 -1.50
C LYS A 185 -5.20 10.15 -0.16
N LYS A 186 -6.52 10.36 -0.03
CA LYS A 186 -7.26 9.98 1.18
C LYS A 186 -7.22 8.48 1.44
N ALA A 187 -7.30 7.63 0.41
CA ALA A 187 -7.21 6.18 0.58
C ALA A 187 -5.83 5.76 1.11
N LEU A 188 -4.74 6.37 0.61
CA LEU A 188 -3.39 6.15 1.14
C LEU A 188 -3.27 6.63 2.59
N SER A 189 -3.76 7.83 2.90
CA SER A 189 -3.75 8.38 4.26
C SER A 189 -4.61 7.55 5.23
N ALA A 190 -5.75 7.04 4.78
CA ALA A 190 -6.63 6.18 5.57
C ALA A 190 -5.93 4.87 5.98
N PHE A 191 -5.17 4.29 5.06
CA PHE A 191 -4.34 3.13 5.38
C PHE A 191 -3.29 3.49 6.44
N ASP A 192 -2.54 4.58 6.23
CA ASP A 192 -1.49 5.01 7.15
C ASP A 192 -2.04 5.29 8.56
N LEU A 193 -3.15 6.05 8.68
CA LEU A 193 -3.83 6.31 9.96
C LEU A 193 -4.39 5.03 10.60
N GLY A 194 -4.93 4.11 9.79
CA GLY A 194 -5.40 2.82 10.28
C GLY A 194 -4.27 1.96 10.84
N LYS A 195 -3.11 1.92 10.16
CA LYS A 195 -1.93 1.20 10.64
C LYS A 195 -1.37 1.82 11.91
N GLU A 196 -1.28 3.14 11.99
CA GLU A 196 -0.91 3.87 13.19
C GLU A 196 -1.78 3.46 14.38
N LYS A 197 -3.12 3.45 14.19
CA LYS A 197 -4.07 3.00 15.22
C LYS A 197 -3.89 1.54 15.61
N SER A 198 -3.69 0.64 14.66
CA SER A 198 -3.55 -0.80 14.93
C SER A 198 -2.23 -1.17 15.58
N GLN A 199 -1.19 -0.34 15.39
CA GLN A 199 0.17 -0.58 15.87
C GLN A 199 0.61 0.42 16.95
N SER A 200 -0.27 1.32 17.37
CA SER A 200 0.04 2.29 18.42
C SER A 200 0.60 1.56 19.67
N GLY A 201 1.89 1.76 19.92
CA GLY A 201 2.60 1.19 21.07
C GLY A 201 3.37 -0.12 20.82
N THR A 202 3.36 -0.69 19.63
CA THR A 202 4.04 -1.98 19.38
C THR A 202 5.08 -1.92 18.27
N PHE A 203 6.27 -1.43 18.60
CA PHE A 203 7.46 -1.95 17.93
C PHE A 203 7.73 -3.38 18.45
N SER A 204 8.25 -4.25 17.56
CA SER A 204 8.84 -5.51 18.03
C SER A 204 9.95 -5.19 19.07
N GLU A 205 10.14 -6.06 20.05
CA GLU A 205 11.20 -5.85 21.06
C GLU A 205 12.58 -5.64 20.41
N ASN A 206 12.82 -6.29 19.28
CA ASN A 206 14.06 -6.11 18.49
C ASN A 206 14.20 -4.70 17.91
N ALA A 207 13.11 -4.07 17.46
CA ALA A 207 13.16 -2.68 16.99
C ALA A 207 13.37 -1.70 18.15
N LYS A 208 12.73 -1.95 19.31
CA LYS A 208 12.95 -1.17 20.53
C LYS A 208 14.40 -1.26 21.00
N SER A 209 15.01 -2.46 20.93
CA SER A 209 16.41 -2.63 21.30
C SER A 209 17.38 -1.86 20.38
N SER A 210 17.02 -1.69 19.11
CA SER A 210 17.82 -0.92 18.15
C SER A 210 17.81 0.58 18.48
N PHE A 211 16.69 1.13 18.96
CA PHE A 211 16.63 2.53 19.40
C PHE A 211 17.49 2.79 20.66
N ASN A 212 17.62 1.80 21.53
CA ASN A 212 18.48 1.89 22.72
C ASN A 212 19.98 2.00 22.38
N LEU A 213 20.37 1.72 21.14
CA LEU A 213 21.75 1.92 20.66
C LEU A 213 22.05 3.38 20.31
N ILE A 214 21.03 4.22 20.21
CA ILE A 214 21.17 5.64 19.88
C ILE A 214 21.21 6.42 21.19
N PRO A 215 22.34 7.07 21.55
CA PRO A 215 22.45 7.83 22.78
C PRO A 215 21.43 8.99 22.83
N GLU A 216 20.94 9.29 24.00
CA GLU A 216 20.06 10.45 24.20
C GLU A 216 20.78 11.75 23.81
N GLY A 217 20.09 12.61 23.06
CA GLY A 217 20.64 13.86 22.57
C GLY A 217 21.46 13.75 21.27
N ALA A 218 21.71 12.54 20.75
CA ALA A 218 22.35 12.37 19.45
C ALA A 218 21.51 13.00 18.33
N ARG A 219 22.18 13.55 17.31
CA ARG A 219 21.53 14.04 16.10
C ARG A 219 21.32 12.88 15.14
N VAL A 220 20.06 12.65 14.76
CA VAL A 220 19.66 11.51 13.94
C VAL A 220 19.07 11.99 12.62
N LEU A 221 19.60 11.51 11.51
CA LEU A 221 18.95 11.63 10.20
C LEU A 221 18.15 10.37 9.92
N VAL A 222 16.85 10.50 9.73
CA VAL A 222 15.98 9.40 9.31
C VAL A 222 15.78 9.49 7.80
N LEU A 223 16.17 8.45 7.05
CA LEU A 223 15.82 8.35 5.63
C LEU A 223 14.40 7.81 5.49
N ARG A 224 13.50 8.59 4.90
CA ARG A 224 12.11 8.14 4.67
C ARG A 224 12.05 7.11 3.55
N SER A 225 12.31 5.88 3.88
CA SER A 225 12.20 4.71 3.02
C SER A 225 10.93 3.88 3.28
N VAL A 226 10.10 4.34 4.22
CA VAL A 226 8.88 3.66 4.67
C VAL A 226 7.68 4.63 4.69
N ARG A 227 6.48 4.13 4.92
CA ARG A 227 5.25 4.94 5.00
C ARG A 227 5.25 5.88 6.21
N ASN A 228 4.54 7.00 6.10
CA ASN A 228 4.50 8.06 7.10
C ASN A 228 4.09 7.59 8.51
N TRP A 229 3.15 6.62 8.64
CA TRP A 229 2.77 6.08 9.94
C TRP A 229 3.96 5.42 10.67
N MET A 230 4.85 4.77 9.92
CA MET A 230 6.04 4.14 10.49
C MET A 230 7.08 5.18 10.92
N VAL A 231 7.21 6.28 10.15
CA VAL A 231 8.05 7.43 10.56
C VAL A 231 7.52 8.05 11.84
N ARG A 232 6.19 8.25 11.99
CA ARG A 232 5.57 8.76 13.22
C ARG A 232 5.91 7.86 14.41
N LEU A 233 5.76 6.56 14.23
CA LEU A 233 6.08 5.57 15.27
C LEU A 233 7.57 5.62 15.69
N ILE A 234 8.49 5.84 14.72
CA ILE A 234 9.92 6.06 15.00
C ILE A 234 10.12 7.31 15.85
N LEU A 235 9.52 8.43 15.46
CA LEU A 235 9.64 9.70 16.20
C LEU A 235 9.10 9.61 17.62
N GLU A 236 8.00 8.87 17.84
CA GLU A 236 7.43 8.65 19.18
C GLU A 236 8.33 7.81 20.11
N ASN A 237 9.25 7.04 19.56
CA ASN A 237 10.15 6.16 20.33
C ASN A 237 11.61 6.64 20.36
N LEU A 238 11.95 7.71 19.64
CA LEU A 238 13.24 8.34 19.66
C LEU A 238 13.18 9.65 20.48
N ASN A 239 13.84 9.71 21.63
CA ASN A 239 14.00 10.94 22.42
C ASN A 239 15.19 11.77 21.91
N ASN A 240 15.27 12.01 20.61
CA ASN A 240 16.42 12.62 19.95
C ASN A 240 15.99 13.81 19.06
N ASN A 241 16.96 14.63 18.67
CA ASN A 241 16.77 15.62 17.61
C ASN A 241 16.82 14.89 16.25
N VAL A 242 15.67 14.73 15.64
CA VAL A 242 15.53 13.97 14.39
C VAL A 242 15.32 14.92 13.23
N ASP A 243 16.15 14.79 12.21
CA ASP A 243 15.92 15.34 10.89
C ASP A 243 15.47 14.24 9.94
N LEU A 244 14.62 14.57 8.97
CA LEU A 244 14.09 13.62 7.98
C LEU A 244 14.62 13.96 6.59
N LEU A 245 15.08 12.96 5.84
CA LEU A 245 15.34 13.05 4.41
C LEU A 245 14.23 12.30 3.65
N GLY A 246 13.46 13.01 2.82
CA GLY A 246 12.32 12.42 2.13
C GLY A 246 11.94 13.12 0.83
N GLN A 247 10.87 12.64 0.19
CA GLN A 247 10.27 13.25 -1.00
C GLN A 247 9.43 14.48 -0.64
N ASP A 248 9.35 15.47 -1.54
CA ASP A 248 8.55 16.71 -1.37
C ASP A 248 7.10 16.45 -0.97
N VAL A 249 6.44 15.53 -1.65
CA VAL A 249 5.01 15.24 -1.45
C VAL A 249 4.75 14.60 -0.09
N SER A 250 5.67 13.77 0.37
CA SER A 250 5.52 13.02 1.63
C SER A 250 5.94 13.82 2.85
N ALA A 251 6.79 14.80 2.66
CA ALA A 251 7.35 15.65 3.72
C ALA A 251 6.26 16.51 4.37
N LYS A 252 5.35 17.06 3.56
CA LYS A 252 4.28 17.95 4.04
C LYS A 252 3.37 17.33 5.11
N ASP A 253 3.10 16.02 5.01
CA ASP A 253 2.25 15.31 5.96
C ASP A 253 2.93 15.05 7.31
N LEU A 254 4.24 15.28 7.39
CA LEU A 254 5.06 15.06 8.57
C LEU A 254 5.53 16.39 9.22
N GLU A 255 5.27 17.53 8.57
CA GLU A 255 5.60 18.83 9.13
C GLU A 255 4.90 19.07 10.48
N GLY A 256 5.64 19.59 11.46
CA GLY A 256 5.12 19.93 12.79
C GLY A 256 4.93 18.76 13.74
N LEU A 257 5.38 17.55 13.38
CA LEU A 257 5.37 16.42 14.31
C LEU A 257 6.34 16.64 15.47
N ALA A 258 5.90 16.24 16.66
CA ALA A 258 6.76 16.25 17.85
C ALA A 258 7.98 15.35 17.62
N GLY A 259 9.17 15.81 18.01
CA GLY A 259 10.43 15.09 17.81
C GLY A 259 11.08 15.29 16.45
N LEU A 260 10.38 15.88 15.47
CA LEU A 260 10.95 16.22 14.17
C LEU A 260 11.45 17.67 14.18
N ASN A 261 12.74 17.84 13.89
CA ASN A 261 13.38 19.15 13.87
C ASN A 261 13.35 19.79 12.47
N GLN A 262 13.82 19.08 11.47
CA GLN A 262 13.88 19.56 10.09
C GLN A 262 13.57 18.47 9.07
N ILE A 263 13.00 18.89 7.93
CA ILE A 263 12.81 18.01 6.76
C ILE A 263 13.70 18.49 5.62
N HIS A 264 14.50 17.58 5.10
CA HIS A 264 15.28 17.75 3.87
C HIS A 264 14.58 17.03 2.73
N SER A 265 14.35 17.72 1.63
CA SER A 265 13.72 17.11 0.46
C SER A 265 14.73 16.86 -0.64
N TYR A 266 14.67 15.68 -1.26
CA TYR A 266 15.44 15.34 -2.44
C TYR A 266 14.63 15.43 -3.75
N GLY A 267 13.42 15.99 -3.71
CA GLY A 267 12.54 16.11 -4.87
C GLY A 267 11.52 14.98 -4.97
N SER A 268 11.23 14.51 -6.18
CA SER A 268 10.25 13.47 -6.47
C SER A 268 10.90 12.19 -6.99
N GLY A 269 10.20 11.06 -6.92
CA GLY A 269 10.68 9.77 -7.41
C GLY A 269 11.36 8.89 -6.36
N PHE A 270 11.91 7.77 -6.79
CA PHE A 270 12.63 6.87 -5.91
C PHE A 270 13.96 7.48 -5.46
N PHE A 271 14.33 7.20 -4.21
CA PHE A 271 15.63 7.60 -3.69
C PHE A 271 16.76 6.90 -4.47
N SER A 272 17.70 7.70 -4.96
CA SER A 272 18.98 7.20 -5.45
C SER A 272 20.06 8.24 -5.13
N ALA A 273 21.30 7.81 -4.98
CA ALA A 273 22.43 8.71 -4.74
C ALA A 273 22.59 9.77 -5.85
N GLU A 274 22.18 9.42 -7.07
CA GLU A 274 22.22 10.30 -8.24
C GLU A 274 21.07 11.33 -8.24
N SER A 275 19.98 11.08 -7.52
CA SER A 275 18.83 11.99 -7.41
C SER A 275 19.02 13.12 -6.41
N ILE A 276 20.07 13.05 -5.57
CA ILE A 276 20.34 14.05 -4.54
C ILE A 276 21.23 15.14 -5.14
N SER A 277 20.80 16.40 -5.04
CA SER A 277 21.60 17.52 -5.48
C SER A 277 22.90 17.68 -4.66
N THR A 278 23.95 18.17 -5.30
CA THR A 278 25.24 18.45 -4.62
C THR A 278 25.06 19.38 -3.42
N ASP A 279 24.20 20.39 -3.55
CA ASP A 279 23.91 21.35 -2.49
C ASP A 279 23.27 20.68 -1.28
N LEU A 280 22.36 19.73 -1.51
CA LEU A 280 21.72 18.95 -0.42
C LEU A 280 22.75 18.05 0.27
N ILE A 281 23.65 17.41 -0.49
CA ILE A 281 24.72 16.57 0.08
C ILE A 281 25.63 17.43 0.97
N GLU A 282 26.04 18.61 0.51
CA GLU A 282 26.88 19.51 1.29
C GLU A 282 26.15 20.00 2.56
N LYS A 283 24.87 20.34 2.43
CA LYS A 283 24.02 20.69 3.58
C LYS A 283 23.98 19.57 4.60
N LEU A 284 23.66 18.34 4.21
CA LEU A 284 23.58 17.18 5.09
C LEU A 284 24.93 16.88 5.77
N ARG A 285 26.06 17.03 5.06
CA ARG A 285 27.42 16.88 5.63
C ARG A 285 27.73 17.91 6.70
N ASN A 286 27.29 19.15 6.50
CA ASN A 286 27.53 20.25 7.45
C ASN A 286 26.70 20.10 8.72
N GLU A 287 25.59 19.36 8.69
CA GLU A 287 24.74 19.12 9.87
C GLU A 287 25.35 18.14 10.87
N GLN A 288 26.37 17.38 10.49
CA GLN A 288 27.14 16.47 11.39
C GLN A 288 26.22 15.53 12.20
N TYR A 289 25.48 14.66 11.51
CA TYR A 289 24.66 13.63 12.16
C TYR A 289 25.54 12.57 12.83
N ASP A 290 25.16 12.19 14.06
CA ASP A 290 25.78 11.09 14.78
C ASP A 290 25.30 9.73 14.26
N PHE A 291 24.04 9.66 13.80
CA PHE A 291 23.40 8.45 13.29
C PHE A 291 22.56 8.72 12.03
N ILE A 292 22.56 7.76 11.14
CA ILE A 292 21.62 7.67 10.02
C ILE A 292 20.76 6.45 10.23
N LEU A 293 19.44 6.65 10.36
CA LEU A 293 18.47 5.58 10.50
C LEU A 293 17.77 5.33 9.16
N VAL A 294 17.89 4.11 8.67
CA VAL A 294 17.20 3.65 7.46
C VAL A 294 16.13 2.65 7.86
N PRO A 295 14.87 3.06 7.99
CA PRO A 295 13.79 2.14 8.32
C PRO A 295 13.56 1.16 7.16
N VAL A 296 13.43 -0.13 7.47
CA VAL A 296 13.18 -1.18 6.49
C VAL A 296 11.84 -1.85 6.79
N ALA A 297 10.92 -1.81 5.83
CA ALA A 297 9.57 -2.35 5.99
C ALA A 297 9.50 -3.89 5.85
N ASN A 298 10.59 -4.54 5.42
CA ASN A 298 10.62 -6.00 5.23
C ASN A 298 11.98 -6.59 5.63
N ASN A 299 11.97 -7.86 6.00
CA ASN A 299 13.18 -8.58 6.45
C ASN A 299 14.11 -9.00 5.30
N HIS A 300 13.77 -8.72 4.06
CA HIS A 300 14.50 -9.17 2.87
C HIS A 300 15.23 -8.06 2.14
N LEU A 301 15.14 -6.81 2.62
CA LEU A 301 15.71 -5.62 2.00
C LEU A 301 15.28 -5.39 0.54
N GLN A 302 14.19 -6.02 0.10
CA GLN A 302 13.67 -5.82 -1.26
C GLN A 302 13.17 -4.39 -1.42
N GLY A 303 13.58 -3.74 -2.51
CA GLY A 303 13.25 -2.34 -2.77
C GLY A 303 14.15 -1.32 -2.05
N PHE A 304 15.14 -1.76 -1.28
CA PHE A 304 16.06 -0.89 -0.54
C PHE A 304 17.52 -0.95 -1.06
N GLN A 305 17.74 -1.53 -2.23
CA GLN A 305 19.10 -1.70 -2.78
C GLN A 305 19.78 -0.36 -3.11
N ASN A 306 19.02 0.72 -3.22
CA ASN A 306 19.52 2.07 -3.55
C ASN A 306 19.69 2.98 -2.33
N VAL A 307 19.52 2.46 -1.13
CA VAL A 307 19.57 3.22 0.14
C VAL A 307 20.89 3.04 0.87
#